data_9a9960e37b769288e7ab6479b82f92e5
#
_entry.id   9a9960e37b769288e7ab6479b82f92e5
#
_cell.length_a   1.000
_cell.length_b   1.000
_cell.length_c   1.000
_cell.angle_alpha   90.00
_cell.angle_beta   90.00
_cell.angle_gamma   90.00
#
_symmetry.space_group_name_H-M   'P 1'
#
loop_
_entity.id
_entity.type
_entity.pdbx_description
1 polymer ?
#
loop_
_entity_poly.entity_id
_entity_poly.type
_entity_poly.pdbx_seq_one_letter_code
_entity_poly.pdbx_strand_id
1 'polypeptide(L)'
;VTTTGRKRQMIHQQYEVDDHLHEECGVFGIYDMDGNDVASTIYYGLFALQHRGQESCGIAVSDTSGPKGLVLSHKGMGLCNEVFTPEDLESMKGNIGVGHTRYSTAGSSTRENAQPLVLNYIKGTLGLAHNGNLINTPQLRQELARTGAIFQTTIDSEIIAYMIARARVEQPTVQAAVAEAMKKIKGAYSLVVMSPRKLIGARDPYGFRPL
;
A
#
# COMPACT_ATOMS: atom_id res chain seq x y z
N VAL A 1 11.88 64.70 14.46
CA VAL A 1 11.02 63.71 13.77
C VAL A 1 11.96 62.65 13.25
N THR A 2 12.12 61.54 13.95
CA THR A 2 13.02 60.41 13.66
C THR A 2 12.21 59.27 13.14
N THR A 3 12.42 58.94 11.86
CA THR A 3 11.79 57.78 11.20
C THR A 3 12.70 56.56 11.39
N THR A 4 12.25 55.61 12.18
CA THR A 4 12.93 54.31 12.43
C THR A 4 12.54 53.33 11.33
N GLY A 5 13.51 53.07 10.44
CA GLY A 5 13.38 52.03 9.41
C GLY A 5 13.45 50.62 9.99
N ARG A 6 12.36 49.87 9.96
CA ARG A 6 12.35 48.43 10.23
C ARG A 6 12.95 47.69 9.04
N LYS A 7 14.17 47.17 9.21
CA LYS A 7 14.74 46.18 8.28
C LYS A 7 13.92 44.88 8.42
N ARG A 8 13.24 44.48 7.34
CA ARG A 8 12.70 43.13 7.20
C ARG A 8 13.89 42.17 7.06
N GLN A 9 14.14 41.35 8.07
CA GLN A 9 14.95 40.15 7.94
C GLN A 9 14.19 39.17 7.07
N MET A 10 14.66 38.95 5.83
CA MET A 10 14.26 37.78 5.03
C MET A 10 14.94 36.57 5.66
N ILE A 11 14.12 35.72 6.27
CA ILE A 11 14.55 34.40 6.69
C ILE A 11 14.69 33.57 5.41
N HIS A 12 15.92 33.41 4.94
CA HIS A 12 16.26 32.35 3.99
C HIS A 12 16.13 31.03 4.75
N GLN A 13 14.98 30.36 4.65
CA GLN A 13 14.91 28.92 4.92
C GLN A 13 15.77 28.26 3.84
N GLN A 14 16.99 27.88 4.19
CA GLN A 14 17.76 26.91 3.43
C GLN A 14 16.99 25.59 3.56
N TYR A 15 16.32 25.19 2.47
CA TYR A 15 15.93 23.81 2.31
C TYR A 15 17.24 23.04 2.11
N GLU A 16 17.71 22.34 3.12
CA GLU A 16 18.67 21.28 2.94
C GLU A 16 17.99 20.25 2.06
N VAL A 17 18.40 20.17 0.81
CA VAL A 17 18.05 19.05 -0.06
C VAL A 17 18.84 17.88 0.49
N ASP A 18 18.14 17.00 1.22
CA ASP A 18 18.72 15.74 1.68
C ASP A 18 18.95 14.87 0.44
N ASP A 19 20.19 14.81 0.01
CA ASP A 19 20.64 14.12 -1.22
C ASP A 19 20.83 12.60 -0.99
N HIS A 20 20.43 12.09 0.18
CA HIS A 20 20.47 10.67 0.47
C HIS A 20 19.28 9.96 -0.18
N LEU A 21 19.57 8.82 -0.80
CA LEU A 21 18.54 7.89 -1.28
C LEU A 21 17.72 7.42 -0.07
N HIS A 22 16.54 8.01 0.14
CA HIS A 22 15.61 7.54 1.16
C HIS A 22 14.99 6.22 0.69
N GLU A 23 15.27 5.17 1.43
CA GLU A 23 14.59 3.90 1.27
C GLU A 23 13.18 4.01 1.86
N GLU A 24 12.18 3.82 1.01
CA GLU A 24 10.78 3.99 1.37
C GLU A 24 10.04 2.66 1.20
N CYS A 25 9.27 2.26 2.20
CA CYS A 25 8.38 1.11 2.22
C CYS A 25 8.97 -0.20 1.69
N GLY A 26 8.45 -1.31 2.14
CA GLY A 26 8.68 -2.65 1.61
C GLY A 26 7.37 -3.31 1.22
N VAL A 27 7.34 -3.95 0.06
CA VAL A 27 6.22 -4.79 -0.38
C VAL A 27 6.68 -6.22 -0.54
N PHE A 28 5.85 -7.16 -0.15
CA PHE A 28 6.12 -8.58 -0.27
C PHE A 28 4.86 -9.31 -0.74
N GLY A 29 5.02 -10.25 -1.67
CA GLY A 29 3.90 -11.07 -2.13
C GLY A 29 4.37 -12.49 -2.39
N ILE A 30 3.56 -13.47 -1.99
CA ILE A 30 3.84 -14.87 -2.19
C ILE A 30 2.58 -15.66 -2.53
N TYR A 31 2.71 -16.65 -3.39
CA TYR A 31 1.73 -17.67 -3.65
C TYR A 31 2.43 -19.03 -3.59
N ASP A 32 2.09 -19.81 -2.57
CA ASP A 32 2.56 -21.18 -2.43
C ASP A 32 1.60 -22.12 -3.18
N MET A 33 2.12 -22.77 -4.22
CA MET A 33 1.31 -23.64 -5.09
C MET A 33 1.10 -25.04 -4.49
N ASP A 34 1.88 -25.40 -3.47
CA ASP A 34 1.75 -26.65 -2.75
C ASP A 34 0.69 -26.57 -1.62
N GLY A 35 0.16 -25.37 -1.37
CA GLY A 35 -0.91 -25.13 -0.42
C GLY A 35 -0.46 -24.86 1.01
N ASN A 36 0.83 -24.59 1.24
CA ASN A 36 1.35 -24.27 2.56
C ASN A 36 0.96 -22.86 3.01
N ASP A 37 0.78 -22.66 4.31
CA ASP A 37 0.51 -21.36 4.91
C ASP A 37 1.71 -20.39 4.73
N VAL A 38 1.43 -19.18 4.27
CA VAL A 38 2.47 -18.22 3.88
C VAL A 38 2.71 -17.07 4.87
N ALA A 39 1.90 -16.96 5.92
CA ALA A 39 1.99 -15.83 6.87
C ALA A 39 3.37 -15.68 7.49
N SER A 40 3.97 -16.78 7.96
CA SER A 40 5.33 -16.77 8.53
C SER A 40 6.39 -16.39 7.49
N THR A 41 6.26 -16.87 6.26
CA THR A 41 7.19 -16.51 5.17
C THR A 41 7.10 -15.01 4.86
N ILE A 42 5.88 -14.45 4.82
CA ILE A 42 5.69 -13.01 4.64
C ILE A 42 6.29 -12.23 5.82
N TYR A 43 6.07 -12.67 7.05
CA TYR A 43 6.66 -12.05 8.23
C TYR A 43 8.18 -11.94 8.13
N TYR A 44 8.88 -13.05 7.81
CA TYR A 44 10.33 -13.01 7.63
C TYR A 44 10.77 -12.13 6.46
N GLY A 45 10.00 -12.12 5.36
CA GLY A 45 10.23 -11.21 4.24
C GLY A 45 10.10 -9.74 4.65
N LEU A 46 9.07 -9.39 5.42
CA LEU A 46 8.88 -8.04 5.95
C LEU A 46 9.96 -7.68 6.98
N PHE A 47 10.36 -8.62 7.83
CA PHE A 47 11.45 -8.41 8.79
C PHE A 47 12.76 -8.07 8.07
N ALA A 48 13.07 -8.77 6.97
CA ALA A 48 14.22 -8.46 6.13
C ALA A 48 14.11 -7.09 5.44
N LEU A 49 12.89 -6.65 5.11
CA LEU A 49 12.60 -5.34 4.48
C LEU A 49 12.37 -4.22 5.50
N GLN A 50 12.38 -4.49 6.81
CA GLN A 50 11.97 -3.55 7.85
C GLN A 50 12.83 -2.29 7.91
N HIS A 51 14.12 -2.37 7.49
CA HIS A 51 14.99 -1.19 7.36
C HIS A 51 14.41 -0.14 6.39
N ARG A 52 13.52 -0.53 5.46
CA ARG A 52 12.83 0.34 4.51
C ARG A 52 11.57 0.98 5.09
N GLY A 53 11.00 0.44 6.18
CA GLY A 53 9.76 0.97 6.76
C GLY A 53 9.56 0.49 8.19
N GLN A 54 9.61 1.42 9.15
CA GLN A 54 9.57 1.13 10.58
C GLN A 54 8.35 1.74 11.29
N GLU A 55 7.45 2.39 10.55
CA GLU A 55 6.28 3.06 11.13
C GLU A 55 5.13 2.09 11.38
N SER A 56 4.85 1.25 10.42
CA SER A 56 3.79 0.26 10.51
C SER A 56 4.06 -0.93 9.60
N CYS A 57 3.45 -2.04 9.89
CA CYS A 57 3.51 -3.23 9.04
C CYS A 57 2.17 -3.97 9.05
N GLY A 58 2.01 -4.86 8.07
CA GLY A 58 0.80 -5.66 7.96
C GLY A 58 0.96 -6.81 6.98
N ILE A 59 0.12 -7.82 7.18
CA ILE A 59 0.02 -9.03 6.36
C ILE A 59 -1.44 -9.27 6.04
N ALA A 60 -1.73 -9.72 4.83
CA ALA A 60 -3.02 -10.25 4.44
C ALA A 60 -2.82 -11.57 3.70
N VAL A 61 -3.61 -12.58 4.03
CA VAL A 61 -3.55 -13.93 3.44
C VAL A 61 -4.92 -14.43 3.05
N SER A 62 -4.95 -15.37 2.11
CA SER A 62 -6.17 -16.09 1.71
C SER A 62 -5.84 -17.54 1.38
N ASP A 63 -6.77 -18.44 1.67
CA ASP A 63 -6.71 -19.81 1.20
C ASP A 63 -7.39 -19.92 -0.17
N THR A 64 -6.60 -20.30 -1.19
CA THR A 64 -7.11 -20.39 -2.57
C THR A 64 -8.08 -21.55 -2.77
N SER A 65 -8.07 -22.54 -1.89
CA SER A 65 -9.00 -23.69 -1.84
C SER A 65 -10.16 -23.49 -0.88
N GLY A 66 -10.05 -22.53 0.04
CA GLY A 66 -11.01 -22.22 1.08
C GLY A 66 -12.26 -21.47 0.61
N PRO A 67 -13.05 -20.95 1.55
CA PRO A 67 -14.26 -20.20 1.25
C PRO A 67 -13.99 -19.00 0.35
N LYS A 68 -14.85 -18.79 -0.64
CA LYS A 68 -14.70 -17.68 -1.60
C LYS A 68 -14.76 -16.33 -0.87
N GLY A 69 -13.78 -15.48 -1.16
CA GLY A 69 -13.76 -14.10 -0.71
C GLY A 69 -13.18 -13.89 0.69
N LEU A 70 -12.79 -14.92 1.39
CA LEU A 70 -12.17 -14.77 2.72
C LEU A 70 -10.71 -14.31 2.57
N VAL A 71 -10.40 -13.16 3.16
CA VAL A 71 -9.04 -12.65 3.34
C VAL A 71 -8.86 -12.33 4.82
N LEU A 72 -7.89 -12.98 5.44
CA LEU A 72 -7.48 -12.67 6.81
C LEU A 72 -6.41 -11.59 6.75
N SER A 73 -6.49 -10.59 7.63
CA SER A 73 -5.47 -9.54 7.69
C SER A 73 -5.20 -9.10 9.11
N HIS A 74 -3.92 -8.89 9.39
CA HIS A 74 -3.44 -8.28 10.63
C HIS A 74 -2.45 -7.17 10.28
N LYS A 75 -2.60 -6.00 10.90
CA LYS A 75 -1.70 -4.85 10.71
C LYS A 75 -1.67 -3.96 11.95
N GLY A 76 -0.56 -3.28 12.15
CA GLY A 76 -0.38 -2.40 13.30
C GLY A 76 0.68 -1.34 13.08
N MET A 77 0.76 -0.42 14.03
CA MET A 77 1.83 0.57 14.12
C MET A 77 3.01 -0.07 14.86
N GLY A 78 4.22 0.17 14.38
CA GLY A 78 5.46 -0.36 14.96
C GLY A 78 6.19 -1.37 14.08
N LEU A 79 7.21 -1.99 14.64
CA LEU A 79 8.06 -2.98 14.00
C LEU A 79 7.34 -4.33 13.86
N CYS A 80 7.81 -5.18 12.94
CA CYS A 80 7.18 -6.48 12.71
C CYS A 80 7.09 -7.34 13.97
N ASN A 81 8.13 -7.35 14.80
CA ASN A 81 8.16 -8.08 16.06
C ASN A 81 7.32 -7.47 17.18
N GLU A 82 6.83 -6.25 17.02
CA GLU A 82 5.90 -5.59 17.95
C GLU A 82 4.45 -5.79 17.53
N VAL A 83 4.22 -5.93 16.22
CA VAL A 83 2.88 -6.05 15.63
C VAL A 83 2.41 -7.50 15.55
N PHE A 84 3.30 -8.45 15.31
CA PHE A 84 2.95 -9.86 15.12
C PHE A 84 3.46 -10.74 16.25
N THR A 85 2.55 -11.47 16.88
CA THR A 85 2.88 -12.57 17.78
C THR A 85 2.92 -13.89 17.01
N PRO A 86 3.54 -14.96 17.56
CA PRO A 86 3.45 -16.29 16.95
C PRO A 86 2.00 -16.77 16.75
N GLU A 87 1.12 -16.48 17.71
CA GLU A 87 -0.30 -16.84 17.66
C GLU A 87 -1.03 -16.12 16.52
N ASP A 88 -0.70 -14.84 16.27
CA ASP A 88 -1.25 -14.10 15.14
C ASP A 88 -0.90 -14.80 13.83
N LEU A 89 0.38 -15.14 13.64
CA LEU A 89 0.87 -15.80 12.43
C LEU A 89 0.27 -17.20 12.24
N GLU A 90 0.11 -17.97 13.33
CA GLU A 90 -0.52 -19.28 13.30
C GLU A 90 -2.01 -19.22 12.93
N SER A 91 -2.70 -18.15 13.33
CA SER A 91 -4.11 -17.93 13.02
C SER A 91 -4.36 -17.52 11.56
N MET A 92 -3.35 -16.95 10.91
CA MET A 92 -3.43 -16.44 9.54
C MET A 92 -3.19 -17.55 8.52
N LYS A 93 -4.20 -18.41 8.32
CA LYS A 93 -4.15 -19.53 7.38
C LYS A 93 -4.38 -19.05 5.94
N GLY A 94 -3.58 -19.58 5.02
CA GLY A 94 -3.71 -19.31 3.60
C GLY A 94 -2.38 -19.46 2.85
N ASN A 95 -2.48 -19.85 1.59
CA ASN A 95 -1.34 -20.14 0.72
C ASN A 95 -1.02 -19.03 -0.28
N ILE A 96 -1.75 -17.92 -0.22
CA ILE A 96 -1.50 -16.70 -1.00
C ILE A 96 -1.55 -15.51 -0.05
N GLY A 97 -0.61 -14.57 -0.20
CA GLY A 97 -0.60 -13.42 0.69
C GLY A 97 0.25 -12.25 0.22
N VAL A 98 0.04 -11.13 0.89
CA VAL A 98 0.74 -9.87 0.65
C VAL A 98 1.12 -9.25 1.98
N GLY A 99 2.29 -8.65 2.03
CA GLY A 99 2.80 -7.94 3.19
C GLY A 99 3.34 -6.55 2.83
N HIS A 100 3.38 -5.68 3.83
CA HIS A 100 3.88 -4.32 3.69
C HIS A 100 4.58 -3.84 4.96
N THR A 101 5.70 -3.11 4.78
CA THR A 101 6.30 -2.26 5.80
C THR A 101 6.27 -0.81 5.33
N ARG A 102 5.79 0.10 6.18
CA ARG A 102 5.57 1.50 5.82
C ARG A 102 6.63 2.40 6.41
N TYR A 103 7.15 3.30 5.57
CA TYR A 103 7.80 4.53 5.97
C TYR A 103 6.88 5.71 5.60
N SER A 104 6.72 6.67 6.51
CA SER A 104 5.77 7.77 6.32
C SER A 104 6.34 8.83 5.39
N THR A 105 5.96 8.79 4.13
CA THR A 105 6.26 9.86 3.15
C THR A 105 5.04 10.71 2.84
N ALA A 106 3.85 10.13 2.93
CA ALA A 106 2.58 10.78 2.66
C ALA A 106 1.46 10.23 3.55
N GLY A 107 0.56 11.09 3.99
CA GLY A 107 -0.53 10.74 4.90
C GLY A 107 -0.14 10.75 6.37
N SER A 108 -1.14 10.69 7.25
CA SER A 108 -0.93 10.67 8.70
C SER A 108 -0.40 9.32 9.18
N SER A 109 0.39 9.32 10.27
CA SER A 109 0.87 8.11 10.96
C SER A 109 -0.25 7.54 11.82
N THR A 110 -1.20 6.88 11.19
CA THR A 110 -2.34 6.23 11.86
C THR A 110 -2.52 4.80 11.37
N ARG A 111 -3.15 3.97 12.19
CA ARG A 111 -3.40 2.55 11.88
C ARG A 111 -4.22 2.35 10.61
N GLU A 112 -5.13 3.27 10.31
CA GLU A 112 -5.94 3.24 9.09
C GLU A 112 -5.07 3.28 7.84
N ASN A 113 -3.97 4.04 7.90
CA ASN A 113 -3.01 4.18 6.81
C ASN A 113 -2.00 3.02 6.71
N ALA A 114 -1.95 2.12 7.69
CA ALA A 114 -1.14 0.91 7.60
C ALA A 114 -1.65 0.02 6.46
N GLN A 115 -0.70 -0.59 5.74
CA GLN A 115 -0.98 -1.50 4.63
C GLN A 115 -0.63 -2.95 5.01
N PRO A 116 -1.15 -3.96 4.29
CA PRO A 116 -1.96 -3.85 3.08
C PRO A 116 -3.35 -3.28 3.34
N LEU A 117 -3.90 -2.59 2.34
CA LEU A 117 -5.32 -2.24 2.32
C LEU A 117 -6.11 -3.48 1.90
N VAL A 118 -7.11 -3.84 2.71
CA VAL A 118 -8.03 -4.93 2.39
C VAL A 118 -9.43 -4.34 2.27
N LEU A 119 -10.00 -4.39 1.09
CA LEU A 119 -11.27 -3.77 0.74
C LEU A 119 -12.24 -4.81 0.17
N ASN A 120 -13.47 -4.78 0.66
CA ASN A 120 -14.56 -5.57 0.11
C ASN A 120 -15.37 -4.72 -0.90
N TYR A 121 -15.65 -5.32 -2.04
CA TYR A 121 -16.46 -4.69 -3.07
C TYR A 121 -17.30 -5.75 -3.81
N ILE A 122 -18.13 -5.33 -4.76
CA ILE A 122 -19.13 -6.20 -5.41
C ILE A 122 -18.56 -7.47 -6.10
N LYS A 123 -17.26 -7.49 -6.44
CA LYS A 123 -16.60 -8.67 -7.05
C LYS A 123 -15.79 -9.49 -6.05
N GLY A 124 -15.85 -9.18 -4.75
CA GLY A 124 -15.15 -9.90 -3.69
C GLY A 124 -14.20 -9.00 -2.89
N THR A 125 -13.08 -9.56 -2.48
CA THR A 125 -12.07 -8.86 -1.67
C THR A 125 -10.83 -8.54 -2.50
N LEU A 126 -10.25 -7.38 -2.26
CA LEU A 126 -9.00 -6.91 -2.83
C LEU A 126 -8.02 -6.57 -1.72
N GLY A 127 -6.83 -7.15 -1.74
CA GLY A 127 -5.68 -6.75 -0.93
C GLY A 127 -4.69 -5.96 -1.79
N LEU A 128 -4.14 -4.87 -1.25
CA LEU A 128 -3.18 -4.01 -1.96
C LEU A 128 -2.06 -3.59 -1.03
N ALA A 129 -0.81 -3.85 -1.43
CA ALA A 129 0.39 -3.23 -0.90
C ALA A 129 1.03 -2.34 -1.98
N HIS A 130 1.40 -1.13 -1.62
CA HIS A 130 1.94 -0.10 -2.51
C HIS A 130 3.20 0.51 -1.91
N ASN A 131 4.28 0.47 -2.67
CA ASN A 131 5.48 1.24 -2.42
C ASN A 131 5.62 2.32 -3.49
N GLY A 132 5.60 3.58 -3.09
CA GLY A 132 5.75 4.71 -3.99
C GLY A 132 4.82 5.88 -3.67
N ASN A 133 4.73 6.79 -4.62
CA ASN A 133 3.90 7.99 -4.54
C ASN A 133 3.29 8.35 -5.90
N LEU A 134 2.00 8.67 -5.89
CA LEU A 134 1.30 9.19 -7.05
C LEU A 134 1.38 10.72 -7.08
N ILE A 135 1.69 11.27 -8.23
CA ILE A 135 1.75 12.73 -8.45
C ILE A 135 0.39 13.34 -8.81
N ASN A 136 -0.61 12.53 -9.18
CA ASN A 136 -1.95 12.98 -9.55
C ASN A 136 -3.03 12.59 -8.52
N THR A 137 -2.63 12.32 -7.28
CA THR A 137 -3.52 11.98 -6.16
C THR A 137 -4.69 12.96 -5.97
N PRO A 138 -4.49 14.30 -5.91
CA PRO A 138 -5.58 15.23 -5.67
C PRO A 138 -6.67 15.17 -6.74
N GLN A 139 -6.27 15.06 -8.00
CA GLN A 139 -7.20 15.01 -9.14
C GLN A 139 -8.02 13.73 -9.11
N LEU A 140 -7.37 12.57 -8.93
CA LEU A 140 -8.05 11.28 -8.87
C LEU A 140 -8.97 11.17 -7.66
N ARG A 141 -8.55 11.67 -6.50
CA ARG A 141 -9.39 11.70 -5.29
C ARG A 141 -10.65 12.52 -5.51
N GLN A 142 -10.53 13.69 -6.13
CA GLN A 142 -11.67 14.54 -6.45
C GLN A 142 -12.62 13.88 -7.47
N GLU A 143 -12.08 13.25 -8.51
CA GLU A 143 -12.87 12.51 -9.51
C GLU A 143 -13.67 11.37 -8.86
N LEU A 144 -13.01 10.57 -8.04
CA LEU A 144 -13.64 9.47 -7.33
C LEU A 144 -14.71 9.96 -6.34
N ALA A 145 -14.42 11.01 -5.57
CA ALA A 145 -15.38 11.60 -4.61
C ALA A 145 -16.66 12.10 -5.30
N ARG A 146 -16.54 12.73 -6.48
CA ARG A 146 -17.70 13.18 -7.28
C ARG A 146 -18.58 12.02 -7.73
N THR A 147 -18.05 10.81 -7.80
CA THR A 147 -18.80 9.59 -8.17
C THR A 147 -19.19 8.74 -6.96
N GLY A 148 -19.10 9.31 -5.74
CA GLY A 148 -19.59 8.70 -4.51
C GLY A 148 -18.56 7.86 -3.75
N ALA A 149 -17.27 7.92 -4.08
CA ALA A 149 -16.25 7.26 -3.27
C ALA A 149 -16.10 7.91 -1.89
N ILE A 150 -16.14 7.09 -0.84
CA ILE A 150 -15.97 7.49 0.55
C ILE A 150 -14.61 6.98 1.02
N PHE A 151 -13.67 7.88 1.24
CA PHE A 151 -12.31 7.52 1.64
C PHE A 151 -12.20 7.32 3.14
N GLN A 152 -11.52 6.26 3.53
CA GLN A 152 -11.24 5.89 4.92
C GLN A 152 -9.82 6.30 5.35
N THR A 153 -8.94 6.54 4.38
CA THR A 153 -7.52 6.81 4.61
C THR A 153 -7.10 8.11 3.92
N THR A 154 -5.91 8.58 4.26
CA THR A 154 -5.30 9.76 3.60
C THR A 154 -4.25 9.39 2.55
N ILE A 155 -3.94 8.09 2.41
CA ILE A 155 -2.90 7.61 1.48
C ILE A 155 -3.43 7.45 0.05
N ASP A 156 -2.53 7.56 -0.90
CA ASP A 156 -2.80 7.39 -2.33
C ASP A 156 -3.10 5.93 -2.71
N SER A 157 -2.64 4.98 -1.93
CA SER A 157 -2.93 3.55 -2.11
C SER A 157 -4.43 3.25 -2.13
N GLU A 158 -5.24 3.99 -1.35
CA GLU A 158 -6.69 3.82 -1.37
C GLU A 158 -7.29 4.26 -2.71
N ILE A 159 -6.72 5.30 -3.34
CA ILE A 159 -7.14 5.73 -4.68
C ILE A 159 -6.86 4.62 -5.69
N ILE A 160 -5.67 4.00 -5.63
CA ILE A 160 -5.31 2.87 -6.50
C ILE A 160 -6.31 1.73 -6.31
N ALA A 161 -6.64 1.38 -5.07
CA ALA A 161 -7.59 0.33 -4.77
C ALA A 161 -9.00 0.63 -5.33
N TYR A 162 -9.49 1.87 -5.19
CA TYR A 162 -10.76 2.32 -5.79
C TYR A 162 -10.72 2.25 -7.32
N MET A 163 -9.62 2.68 -7.95
CA MET A 163 -9.47 2.62 -9.41
C MET A 163 -9.52 1.17 -9.91
N ILE A 164 -8.84 0.26 -9.24
CA ILE A 164 -8.86 -1.18 -9.57
C ILE A 164 -10.27 -1.75 -9.35
N ALA A 165 -10.89 -1.48 -8.20
CA ALA A 165 -12.23 -1.98 -7.89
C ALA A 165 -13.27 -1.49 -8.90
N ARG A 166 -13.23 -0.21 -9.28
CA ARG A 166 -14.10 0.40 -10.28
C ARG A 166 -13.88 -0.23 -11.67
N ALA A 167 -12.62 -0.34 -12.11
CA ALA A 167 -12.30 -0.97 -13.37
C ALA A 167 -12.75 -2.45 -13.41
N ARG A 168 -12.66 -3.17 -12.27
CA ARG A 168 -13.05 -4.59 -12.19
C ARG A 168 -14.56 -4.83 -12.36
N VAL A 169 -15.39 -3.82 -12.19
CA VAL A 169 -16.83 -3.93 -12.47
C VAL A 169 -17.04 -4.22 -13.96
N GLU A 170 -16.28 -3.56 -14.81
CA GLU A 170 -16.38 -3.66 -16.28
C GLU A 170 -15.41 -4.71 -16.85
N GLN A 171 -14.23 -4.83 -16.29
CA GLN A 171 -13.20 -5.74 -16.78
C GLN A 171 -13.46 -7.19 -16.34
N PRO A 172 -13.22 -8.20 -17.21
CA PRO A 172 -13.49 -9.59 -16.91
C PRO A 172 -12.55 -10.19 -15.85
N THR A 173 -11.35 -9.64 -15.68
CA THR A 173 -10.34 -10.16 -14.75
C THR A 173 -9.74 -9.06 -13.89
N VAL A 174 -9.19 -9.44 -12.73
CA VAL A 174 -8.48 -8.48 -11.88
C VAL A 174 -7.19 -7.95 -12.53
N GLN A 175 -6.51 -8.77 -13.33
CA GLN A 175 -5.34 -8.36 -14.10
C GLN A 175 -5.68 -7.24 -15.10
N ALA A 176 -6.77 -7.40 -15.85
CA ALA A 176 -7.24 -6.37 -16.77
C ALA A 176 -7.65 -5.08 -16.02
N ALA A 177 -8.25 -5.22 -14.84
CA ALA A 177 -8.61 -4.07 -14.01
C ALA A 177 -7.36 -3.33 -13.47
N VAL A 178 -6.32 -4.06 -13.06
CA VAL A 178 -5.03 -3.44 -12.66
C VAL A 178 -4.42 -2.70 -13.84
N ALA A 179 -4.34 -3.33 -15.01
CA ALA A 179 -3.82 -2.70 -16.23
C ALA A 179 -4.61 -1.44 -16.63
N GLU A 180 -5.94 -1.45 -16.44
CA GLU A 180 -6.78 -0.27 -16.71
C GLU A 180 -6.52 0.87 -15.69
N ALA A 181 -6.38 0.53 -14.41
CA ALA A 181 -6.02 1.50 -13.38
C ALA A 181 -4.65 2.14 -13.65
N MET A 182 -3.65 1.35 -14.08
CA MET A 182 -2.29 1.82 -14.41
C MET A 182 -2.26 2.87 -15.53
N LYS A 183 -3.24 2.90 -16.44
CA LYS A 183 -3.34 3.95 -17.47
C LYS A 183 -3.67 5.33 -16.90
N LYS A 184 -4.25 5.39 -15.70
CA LYS A 184 -4.76 6.62 -15.07
C LYS A 184 -3.87 7.12 -13.94
N ILE A 185 -3.25 6.24 -13.18
CA ILE A 185 -2.33 6.60 -12.11
C ILE A 185 -0.99 7.06 -12.68
N LYS A 186 -0.42 8.12 -12.09
CA LYS A 186 0.88 8.69 -12.50
C LYS A 186 1.78 8.82 -11.28
N GLY A 187 3.04 8.45 -11.42
CA GLY A 187 4.04 8.53 -10.37
C GLY A 187 4.99 7.34 -10.38
N ALA A 188 5.80 7.23 -9.36
CA ALA A 188 6.70 6.09 -9.13
C ALA A 188 6.01 5.12 -8.18
N TYR A 189 5.80 3.87 -8.60
CA TYR A 189 5.14 2.88 -7.78
C TYR A 189 5.53 1.44 -8.09
N SER A 190 5.49 0.60 -7.07
CA SER A 190 5.37 -0.85 -7.20
C SER A 190 4.17 -1.32 -6.36
N LEU A 191 3.39 -2.21 -6.94
CA LEU A 191 2.15 -2.72 -6.38
C LEU A 191 2.21 -4.23 -6.25
N VAL A 192 1.75 -4.75 -5.12
CA VAL A 192 1.36 -6.16 -4.99
C VAL A 192 -0.14 -6.17 -4.71
N VAL A 193 -0.88 -6.70 -5.66
CA VAL A 193 -2.34 -6.77 -5.62
C VAL A 193 -2.76 -8.22 -5.44
N MET A 194 -3.59 -8.48 -4.44
CA MET A 194 -4.13 -9.79 -4.13
C MET A 194 -5.64 -9.79 -4.25
N SER A 195 -6.18 -10.78 -4.92
CA SER A 195 -7.54 -11.27 -4.70
C SER A 195 -7.47 -12.60 -3.94
N PRO A 196 -8.58 -13.18 -3.46
CA PRO A 196 -8.52 -14.45 -2.73
C PRO A 196 -7.85 -15.62 -3.46
N ARG A 197 -7.63 -15.49 -4.78
CA ARG A 197 -7.08 -16.57 -5.63
C ARG A 197 -6.01 -16.13 -6.62
N LYS A 198 -5.59 -14.86 -6.59
CA LYS A 198 -4.61 -14.33 -7.56
C LYS A 198 -3.70 -13.32 -6.89
N LEU A 199 -2.43 -13.42 -7.23
CA LEU A 199 -1.41 -12.45 -6.88
C LEU A 199 -0.89 -11.79 -8.14
N ILE A 200 -0.74 -10.46 -8.12
CA ILE A 200 -0.34 -9.66 -9.27
C ILE A 200 0.71 -8.66 -8.80
N GLY A 201 1.89 -8.72 -9.41
CA GLY A 201 2.89 -7.67 -9.29
C GLY A 201 2.70 -6.66 -10.44
N ALA A 202 2.79 -5.37 -10.15
CA ALA A 202 2.78 -4.32 -11.14
C ALA A 202 3.70 -3.17 -10.70
N ARG A 203 4.36 -2.53 -11.66
CA ARG A 203 5.23 -1.39 -11.39
C ARG A 203 5.02 -0.27 -12.41
N ASP A 204 5.48 0.92 -12.06
CA ASP A 204 5.38 2.08 -12.96
C ASP A 204 6.10 1.83 -14.30
N PRO A 205 5.65 2.51 -15.39
CA PRO A 205 6.18 2.28 -16.73
C PRO A 205 7.68 2.57 -16.88
N TYR A 206 8.24 3.36 -15.99
CA TYR A 206 9.65 3.77 -16.02
C TYR A 206 10.53 2.88 -15.12
N GLY A 207 9.91 2.09 -14.26
CA GLY A 207 10.61 1.21 -13.34
C GLY A 207 11.35 1.93 -12.22
N PHE A 208 10.85 3.06 -11.75
CA PHE A 208 11.47 3.83 -10.66
C PHE A 208 11.49 3.05 -9.34
N ARG A 209 10.42 2.32 -9.05
CA ARG A 209 10.39 1.49 -7.84
C ARG A 209 10.71 0.04 -8.18
N PRO A 210 11.55 -0.64 -7.37
CA PRO A 210 11.83 -2.06 -7.54
C PRO A 210 10.59 -2.92 -7.23
N LEU A 211 10.48 -4.05 -7.90
CA LEU A 211 9.51 -5.11 -7.63
C LEU A 211 10.15 -6.46 -7.94
#